data_d220a4dbbb9db05ea0fba7e8ab01f3b2
#
_entry.id   d220a4dbbb9db05ea0fba7e8ab01f3b2
#
_cell.length_a   1.000
_cell.length_b   1.000
_cell.length_c   1.000
_cell.angle_alpha   90.00
_cell.angle_beta   90.00
_cell.angle_gamma   90.00
#
_symmetry.space_group_name_H-M   'P 1'
#
loop_
_entity.id
_entity.type
_entity.pdbx_description
1 polymer ?
#
loop_
_entity_poly.entity_id
_entity_poly.type
_entity_poly.pdbx_seq_one_letter_code
_entity_poly.pdbx_strand_id
1 'polypeptide(L)'
;MTPHLSEHELIRKAQKGDERAFTQLIKRYETLVYSFAYKVCRDSDKASETWQDTFVNVYRKLHQFDGRSKFTTWLYSIVTNNCRMKRRQRKLDLASVSIEFATGLHEQPKTDEEGHTIQTIPSWRETPLDSVMDKELRGVLDEAIQKLPYDYRVVFVLRDIEGLSAEEAGKILKLSVPAVKSRLRRARVFLRERLNPYMTA
;
A
#
# COMPACT_ATOMS: atom_id res chain seq x y z
N MET A 1 8.26 -7.72 -34.66
CA MET A 1 7.93 -6.67 -33.68
C MET A 1 6.45 -6.85 -33.33
N THR A 2 6.17 -7.34 -32.12
CA THR A 2 4.77 -7.40 -31.63
C THR A 2 4.32 -5.94 -31.37
N PRO A 3 3.18 -5.50 -31.88
CA PRO A 3 2.68 -4.15 -31.65
C PRO A 3 2.49 -3.95 -30.14
N HIS A 4 3.03 -2.88 -29.63
CA HIS A 4 2.92 -2.54 -28.20
C HIS A 4 1.48 -2.09 -27.93
N LEU A 5 0.62 -3.03 -27.52
CA LEU A 5 -0.78 -2.74 -27.22
C LEU A 5 -0.86 -1.75 -26.05
N SER A 6 -1.77 -0.80 -26.15
CA SER A 6 -2.10 0.09 -25.04
C SER A 6 -2.68 -0.70 -23.86
N GLU A 7 -2.60 -0.13 -22.65
CA GLU A 7 -3.20 -0.74 -21.45
C GLU A 7 -4.67 -1.09 -21.65
N HIS A 8 -5.41 -0.15 -22.20
CA HIS A 8 -6.84 -0.30 -22.43
C HIS A 8 -7.16 -1.44 -23.44
N GLU A 9 -6.34 -1.57 -24.50
CA GLU A 9 -6.49 -2.67 -25.46
C GLU A 9 -6.15 -4.02 -24.84
N LEU A 10 -5.10 -4.09 -24.00
CA LEU A 10 -4.74 -5.33 -23.28
C LEU A 10 -5.87 -5.76 -22.36
N ILE A 11 -6.41 -4.83 -21.56
CA ILE A 11 -7.53 -5.11 -20.66
C ILE A 11 -8.73 -5.63 -21.45
N ARG A 12 -9.12 -4.92 -22.51
CA ARG A 12 -10.28 -5.28 -23.34
C ARG A 12 -10.14 -6.64 -24.02
N LYS A 13 -8.94 -6.99 -24.51
CA LYS A 13 -8.66 -8.30 -25.10
C LYS A 13 -8.69 -9.41 -24.04
N ALA A 14 -8.04 -9.17 -22.90
CA ALA A 14 -8.03 -10.12 -21.79
C ALA A 14 -9.44 -10.39 -21.23
N GLN A 15 -10.30 -9.35 -21.18
CA GLN A 15 -11.73 -9.51 -20.80
C GLN A 15 -12.51 -10.41 -21.77
N LYS A 16 -12.07 -10.49 -23.04
CA LYS A 16 -12.66 -11.39 -24.06
C LYS A 16 -12.03 -12.78 -24.07
N GLY A 17 -11.16 -13.10 -23.11
CA GLY A 17 -10.54 -14.41 -22.99
C GLY A 17 -9.23 -14.57 -23.77
N ASP A 18 -8.62 -13.50 -24.28
CA ASP A 18 -7.30 -13.57 -24.92
C ASP A 18 -6.22 -13.80 -23.85
N GLU A 19 -5.74 -15.04 -23.76
CA GLU A 19 -4.70 -15.45 -22.79
C GLU A 19 -3.36 -14.75 -23.01
N ARG A 20 -3.02 -14.42 -24.27
CA ARG A 20 -1.78 -13.69 -24.58
C ARG A 20 -1.86 -12.25 -24.06
N ALA A 21 -3.00 -11.60 -24.25
CA ALA A 21 -3.22 -10.26 -23.69
C ALA A 21 -3.23 -10.29 -22.16
N PHE A 22 -3.82 -11.31 -21.54
CA PHE A 22 -3.79 -11.48 -20.09
C PHE A 22 -2.36 -11.69 -19.56
N THR A 23 -1.57 -12.54 -20.22
CA THR A 23 -0.16 -12.77 -19.85
C THR A 23 0.67 -11.48 -19.94
N GLN A 24 0.45 -10.65 -20.98
CA GLN A 24 1.10 -9.35 -21.10
C GLN A 24 0.64 -8.39 -19.99
N LEU A 25 -0.62 -8.43 -19.60
CA LEU A 25 -1.16 -7.63 -18.51
C LEU A 25 -0.50 -8.04 -17.16
N ILE A 26 -0.37 -9.34 -16.89
CA ILE A 26 0.35 -9.84 -15.71
C ILE A 26 1.80 -9.29 -15.70
N LYS A 27 2.56 -9.51 -16.77
CA LYS A 27 3.96 -9.05 -16.87
C LYS A 27 4.11 -7.54 -16.64
N ARG A 28 3.12 -6.75 -17.08
CA ARG A 28 3.14 -5.30 -16.90
C ARG A 28 2.98 -4.88 -15.44
N TYR A 29 2.23 -5.66 -14.64
CA TYR A 29 1.87 -5.30 -13.28
C TYR A 29 2.45 -6.20 -12.19
N GLU A 30 3.20 -7.25 -12.54
CA GLU A 30 3.74 -8.21 -11.58
C GLU A 30 4.64 -7.56 -10.53
N THR A 31 5.56 -6.69 -10.96
CA THR A 31 6.47 -5.97 -10.05
C THR A 31 5.71 -5.03 -9.13
N LEU A 32 4.72 -4.29 -9.66
CA LEU A 32 3.88 -3.38 -8.88
C LEU A 32 3.09 -4.15 -7.81
N VAL A 33 2.44 -5.24 -8.20
CA VAL A 33 1.61 -6.06 -7.30
C VAL A 33 2.49 -6.69 -6.21
N TYR A 34 3.64 -7.27 -6.59
CA TYR A 34 4.56 -7.87 -5.62
C TYR A 34 5.12 -6.84 -4.64
N SER A 35 5.61 -5.72 -5.16
CA SER A 35 6.17 -4.63 -4.34
C SER A 35 5.14 -4.08 -3.34
N PHE A 36 3.91 -3.83 -3.80
CA PHE A 36 2.84 -3.39 -2.92
C PHE A 36 2.47 -4.46 -1.88
N ALA A 37 2.32 -5.73 -2.29
CA ALA A 37 2.05 -6.83 -1.37
C ALA A 37 3.15 -6.95 -0.31
N TYR A 38 4.42 -6.87 -0.70
CA TYR A 38 5.55 -6.90 0.22
C TYR A 38 5.51 -5.74 1.23
N LYS A 39 5.29 -4.50 0.76
CA LYS A 39 5.19 -3.32 1.64
C LYS A 39 4.05 -3.46 2.67
N VAL A 40 2.94 -4.09 2.28
CA VAL A 40 1.76 -4.26 3.15
C VAL A 40 1.88 -5.50 4.04
N CYS A 41 2.27 -6.65 3.50
CA CYS A 41 2.37 -7.92 4.24
C CYS A 41 3.63 -8.00 5.10
N ARG A 42 4.75 -7.36 4.65
CA ARG A 42 6.08 -7.34 5.33
C ARG A 42 6.67 -8.72 5.58
N ASP A 43 6.46 -9.62 4.62
CA ASP A 43 6.89 -11.01 4.66
C ASP A 43 6.94 -11.48 3.19
N SER A 44 8.07 -12.01 2.75
CA SER A 44 8.32 -12.41 1.36
C SER A 44 7.40 -13.52 0.90
N ASP A 45 7.18 -14.51 1.77
CA ASP A 45 6.36 -15.67 1.45
C ASP A 45 4.90 -15.28 1.30
N LYS A 46 4.41 -14.45 2.24
CA LYS A 46 3.05 -13.88 2.14
C LYS A 46 2.89 -12.93 0.97
N ALA A 47 3.94 -12.19 0.62
CA ALA A 47 3.91 -11.33 -0.57
C ALA A 47 3.79 -12.17 -1.85
N SER A 48 4.55 -13.26 -1.96
CA SER A 48 4.49 -14.20 -3.08
C SER A 48 3.14 -14.88 -3.19
N GLU A 49 2.61 -15.40 -2.09
CA GLU A 49 1.26 -15.96 -2.06
C GLU A 49 0.18 -14.93 -2.41
N THR A 50 0.30 -13.71 -1.87
CA THR A 50 -0.65 -12.63 -2.17
C THR A 50 -0.57 -12.23 -3.64
N TRP A 51 0.61 -12.22 -4.23
CA TRP A 51 0.82 -11.99 -5.65
C TRP A 51 0.08 -13.03 -6.50
N GLN A 52 0.26 -14.33 -6.20
CA GLN A 52 -0.43 -15.41 -6.90
C GLN A 52 -1.95 -15.29 -6.77
N ASP A 53 -2.47 -15.17 -5.54
CA ASP A 53 -3.90 -15.00 -5.28
C ASP A 53 -4.48 -13.77 -5.99
N THR A 54 -3.67 -12.71 -6.10
CA THR A 54 -4.11 -11.49 -6.79
C THR A 54 -4.34 -11.76 -8.26
N PHE A 55 -3.42 -12.41 -8.97
CA PHE A 55 -3.61 -12.65 -10.40
C PHE A 55 -4.67 -13.72 -10.68
N VAL A 56 -4.86 -14.70 -9.80
CA VAL A 56 -6.02 -15.60 -9.86
C VAL A 56 -7.33 -14.81 -9.70
N ASN A 57 -7.40 -13.89 -8.75
CA ASN A 57 -8.58 -13.05 -8.54
C ASN A 57 -8.77 -12.03 -9.68
N VAL A 58 -7.68 -11.49 -10.24
CA VAL A 58 -7.74 -10.64 -11.45
C VAL A 58 -8.33 -11.41 -12.61
N TYR A 59 -7.84 -12.62 -12.90
CA TYR A 59 -8.37 -13.46 -13.97
C TYR A 59 -9.88 -13.68 -13.81
N ARG A 60 -10.32 -14.07 -12.62
CA ARG A 60 -11.73 -14.34 -12.32
C ARG A 60 -12.63 -13.11 -12.40
N LYS A 61 -12.10 -11.93 -12.07
CA LYS A 61 -12.90 -10.70 -11.89
C LYS A 61 -12.65 -9.65 -12.96
N LEU A 62 -11.75 -9.90 -13.91
CA LEU A 62 -11.39 -8.91 -14.93
C LEU A 62 -12.59 -8.44 -15.76
N HIS A 63 -13.56 -9.34 -16.00
CA HIS A 63 -14.81 -9.01 -16.68
C HIS A 63 -15.68 -7.98 -15.94
N GLN A 64 -15.45 -7.79 -14.62
CA GLN A 64 -16.15 -6.82 -13.79
C GLN A 64 -15.48 -5.44 -13.78
N PHE A 65 -14.27 -5.33 -14.34
CA PHE A 65 -13.59 -4.05 -14.44
C PHE A 65 -14.21 -3.20 -15.55
N ASP A 66 -14.87 -2.11 -15.16
CA ASP A 66 -15.66 -1.25 -16.06
C ASP A 66 -14.94 0.04 -16.50
N GLY A 67 -13.67 0.22 -16.09
CA GLY A 67 -12.87 1.39 -16.46
C GLY A 67 -13.20 2.69 -15.73
N ARG A 68 -14.14 2.69 -14.74
CA ARG A 68 -14.46 3.90 -13.94
C ARG A 68 -13.36 4.35 -12.99
N SER A 69 -12.33 3.55 -12.83
CA SER A 69 -11.12 3.88 -12.09
C SER A 69 -9.90 3.47 -12.89
N LYS A 70 -8.72 3.96 -12.49
CA LYS A 70 -7.47 3.42 -13.04
C LYS A 70 -7.36 1.93 -12.74
N PHE A 71 -6.82 1.15 -13.66
CA PHE A 71 -6.62 -0.28 -13.47
C PHE A 71 -5.75 -0.58 -12.25
N THR A 72 -4.73 0.24 -12.00
CA THR A 72 -3.88 0.16 -10.79
C THR A 72 -4.68 0.32 -9.49
N THR A 73 -5.64 1.25 -9.43
CA THR A 73 -6.52 1.44 -8.27
C THR A 73 -7.37 0.19 -8.01
N TRP A 74 -7.88 -0.42 -9.09
CA TRP A 74 -8.63 -1.66 -9.01
C TRP A 74 -7.74 -2.83 -8.55
N LEU A 75 -6.51 -2.95 -9.07
CA LEU A 75 -5.52 -3.93 -8.61
C LEU A 75 -5.21 -3.78 -7.13
N TYR A 76 -4.93 -2.56 -6.65
CA TYR A 76 -4.66 -2.31 -5.23
C TYR A 76 -5.82 -2.75 -4.34
N SER A 77 -7.06 -2.63 -4.80
CA SER A 77 -8.21 -3.12 -4.03
C SER A 77 -8.20 -4.64 -3.88
N ILE A 78 -7.80 -5.37 -4.91
CA ILE A 78 -7.67 -6.84 -4.88
C ILE A 78 -6.52 -7.26 -3.96
N VAL A 79 -5.33 -6.67 -4.14
CA VAL A 79 -4.15 -6.98 -3.31
C VAL A 79 -4.43 -6.71 -1.83
N THR A 80 -4.98 -5.53 -1.52
CA THR A 80 -5.31 -5.15 -0.14
C THR A 80 -6.30 -6.11 0.49
N ASN A 81 -7.32 -6.54 -0.27
CA ASN A 81 -8.30 -7.50 0.20
C ASN A 81 -7.65 -8.88 0.48
N ASN A 82 -6.77 -9.35 -0.40
CA ASN A 82 -6.04 -10.61 -0.21
C ASN A 82 -5.14 -10.55 1.04
N CYS A 83 -4.35 -9.47 1.22
CA CYS A 83 -3.54 -9.27 2.44
C CYS A 83 -4.41 -9.25 3.70
N ARG A 84 -5.59 -8.59 3.65
CA ARG A 84 -6.52 -8.53 4.78
C ARG A 84 -7.11 -9.89 5.11
N MET A 85 -7.46 -10.68 4.12
CA MET A 85 -7.98 -12.04 4.30
C MET A 85 -6.94 -12.95 4.96
N LYS A 86 -5.71 -12.99 4.45
CA LYS A 86 -4.61 -13.77 5.04
C LYS A 86 -4.33 -13.38 6.50
N ARG A 87 -4.36 -12.06 6.80
CA ARG A 87 -4.21 -11.59 8.17
C ARG A 87 -5.35 -12.05 9.07
N ARG A 88 -6.60 -12.07 8.56
CA ARG A 88 -7.76 -12.53 9.32
C ARG A 88 -7.67 -14.03 9.62
N GLN A 89 -7.29 -14.85 8.65
CA GLN A 89 -7.08 -16.28 8.84
C GLN A 89 -6.04 -16.50 9.95
N ARG A 90 -4.88 -15.87 9.89
CA ARG A 90 -3.85 -15.99 10.92
C ARG A 90 -4.29 -15.53 12.32
N LYS A 91 -5.18 -14.52 12.42
CA LYS A 91 -5.74 -14.12 13.73
C LYS A 91 -6.67 -15.18 14.32
N LEU A 92 -7.36 -15.92 13.48
CA LEU A 92 -8.18 -17.07 13.92
C LEU A 92 -7.28 -18.24 14.37
N ASP A 93 -6.15 -18.46 13.67
CA ASP A 93 -5.17 -19.50 14.02
C ASP A 93 -4.36 -19.13 15.29
N LEU A 94 -4.19 -17.84 15.58
CA LEU A 94 -3.46 -17.30 16.73
C LEU A 94 -4.41 -16.66 17.74
N ALA A 95 -5.45 -17.37 18.16
CA ALA A 95 -6.50 -16.88 19.05
C ALA A 95 -6.01 -16.54 20.46
N SER A 96 -4.99 -15.71 20.65
CA SER A 96 -4.64 -15.14 21.96
C SER A 96 -3.50 -14.12 22.01
N VAL A 97 -3.35 -13.22 21.07
CA VAL A 97 -2.47 -12.06 21.32
C VAL A 97 -3.28 -10.80 21.22
N SER A 98 -3.79 -10.35 22.35
CA SER A 98 -4.32 -8.99 22.55
C SER A 98 -3.26 -7.98 22.16
N ILE A 99 -3.58 -7.15 21.19
CA ILE A 99 -2.70 -6.10 20.72
C ILE A 99 -2.86 -4.91 21.70
N GLU A 100 -2.05 -4.89 22.72
CA GLU A 100 -1.76 -3.70 23.55
C GLU A 100 -0.92 -2.67 22.80
N PHE A 101 -1.32 -2.37 21.57
CA PHE A 101 -0.65 -1.34 20.77
C PHE A 101 -1.44 -0.02 20.75
N ALA A 102 -2.57 0.03 21.45
CA ALA A 102 -3.47 1.18 21.40
C ALA A 102 -3.07 2.34 22.33
N THR A 103 -2.21 2.11 23.32
CA THR A 103 -1.95 3.09 24.38
C THR A 103 -0.91 4.14 24.03
N GLY A 104 0.02 3.86 23.12
CA GLY A 104 1.06 4.83 22.72
C GLY A 104 0.66 5.85 21.63
N LEU A 105 -0.51 5.66 21.00
CA LEU A 105 -0.96 6.55 19.92
C LEU A 105 -2.02 7.57 20.37
N HIS A 106 -2.21 7.73 21.70
CA HIS A 106 -3.24 8.62 22.24
C HIS A 106 -2.80 10.08 22.42
N GLU A 107 -1.50 10.38 22.37
CA GLU A 107 -1.08 11.79 22.38
C GLU A 107 -1.38 12.41 21.02
N GLN A 108 -2.35 13.31 21.00
CA GLN A 108 -2.66 14.11 19.83
C GLN A 108 -1.52 15.09 19.59
N PRO A 109 -0.85 15.07 18.43
CA PRO A 109 0.08 16.12 18.08
C PRO A 109 -0.68 17.45 18.04
N LYS A 110 -0.06 18.52 18.53
CA LYS A 110 -0.62 19.87 18.42
C LYS A 110 -0.82 20.18 16.94
N THR A 111 -2.05 20.37 16.54
CA THR A 111 -2.47 20.78 15.19
C THR A 111 -3.00 22.20 15.25
N ASP A 112 -2.84 22.96 14.17
CA ASP A 112 -3.58 24.21 13.97
C ASP A 112 -5.08 23.98 13.89
N GLU A 113 -5.87 25.05 13.90
CA GLU A 113 -7.34 25.00 13.84
C GLU A 113 -7.85 24.36 12.53
N GLU A 114 -7.01 24.29 11.48
CA GLU A 114 -7.32 23.67 10.20
C GLU A 114 -6.91 22.18 10.13
N GLY A 115 -6.35 21.62 11.20
CA GLY A 115 -5.96 20.21 11.30
C GLY A 115 -4.63 19.88 10.61
N HIS A 116 -3.81 20.87 10.28
CA HIS A 116 -2.46 20.70 9.76
C HIS A 116 -1.46 20.48 10.89
N THR A 117 -0.54 19.55 10.70
CA THR A 117 0.58 19.38 11.64
C THR A 117 1.56 20.53 11.43
N ILE A 118 1.88 21.30 12.48
CA ILE A 118 2.72 22.50 12.43
C ILE A 118 4.16 22.22 11.93
N GLN A 119 4.55 20.95 11.79
CA GLN A 119 5.83 20.55 11.20
C GLN A 119 5.61 19.82 9.89
N THR A 120 6.05 20.43 8.80
CA THR A 120 6.07 19.83 7.46
C THR A 120 7.01 18.63 7.46
N ILE A 121 6.49 17.45 7.16
CA ILE A 121 7.34 16.29 6.87
C ILE A 121 7.94 16.54 5.48
N PRO A 122 9.29 16.49 5.31
CA PRO A 122 9.88 16.60 3.98
C PRO A 122 9.24 15.62 3.01
N SER A 123 8.95 16.06 1.79
CA SER A 123 8.41 15.18 0.77
C SER A 123 9.49 14.17 0.37
N TRP A 124 9.19 12.90 0.45
CA TRP A 124 10.06 11.78 0.07
C TRP A 124 10.20 11.65 -1.47
N ARG A 125 10.58 12.75 -2.13
CA ARG A 125 10.94 12.71 -3.55
C ARG A 125 12.45 12.53 -3.64
N GLU A 126 12.86 11.51 -4.37
CA GLU A 126 14.27 11.18 -4.62
C GLU A 126 15.01 12.37 -5.23
N THR A 127 16.13 12.72 -4.61
CA THR A 127 17.14 13.59 -5.20
C THR A 127 18.43 12.79 -5.46
N PRO A 128 19.22 13.09 -6.49
CA PRO A 128 20.37 12.28 -6.91
C PRO A 128 21.54 12.19 -5.90
N LEU A 129 21.50 12.95 -4.80
CA LEU A 129 22.52 12.94 -3.73
C LEU A 129 22.34 11.80 -2.71
N ASP A 130 21.30 10.99 -2.86
CA ASP A 130 20.82 10.06 -1.85
C ASP A 130 21.48 8.66 -1.87
N SER A 131 22.53 8.43 -2.68
CA SER A 131 22.91 7.03 -2.99
C SER A 131 23.75 6.30 -1.95
N VAL A 132 24.32 6.94 -0.94
CA VAL A 132 25.18 6.30 0.08
C VAL A 132 24.64 6.44 1.52
N MET A 133 24.19 7.61 1.96
CA MET A 133 23.49 7.78 3.26
C MET A 133 22.14 7.04 3.30
N ASP A 134 21.67 6.62 2.15
CA ASP A 134 20.35 6.16 1.84
C ASP A 134 20.06 4.71 2.30
N LYS A 135 21.07 3.83 2.40
CA LYS A 135 20.82 2.42 2.78
C LYS A 135 20.45 2.26 4.24
N GLU A 136 21.13 2.98 5.15
CA GLU A 136 20.81 2.90 6.58
C GLU A 136 19.47 3.55 6.89
N LEU A 137 19.22 4.73 6.34
CA LEU A 137 17.96 5.44 6.51
C LEU A 137 16.79 4.65 5.89
N ARG A 138 16.99 4.04 4.73
CA ARG A 138 16.00 3.13 4.12
C ARG A 138 15.74 1.92 5.00
N GLY A 139 16.76 1.31 5.57
CA GLY A 139 16.62 0.21 6.52
C GLY A 139 15.81 0.59 7.74
N VAL A 140 16.12 1.73 8.35
CA VAL A 140 15.39 2.27 9.51
C VAL A 140 13.94 2.61 9.16
N LEU A 141 13.71 3.23 8.00
CA LEU A 141 12.37 3.52 7.50
C LEU A 141 11.57 2.23 7.27
N ASP A 142 12.21 1.25 6.63
CA ASP A 142 11.58 -0.05 6.38
C ASP A 142 11.21 -0.77 7.68
N GLU A 143 12.08 -0.76 8.69
CA GLU A 143 11.75 -1.27 10.02
C GLU A 143 10.62 -0.50 10.68
N ALA A 144 10.64 0.84 10.60
CA ALA A 144 9.59 1.66 11.18
C ALA A 144 8.22 1.38 10.52
N ILE A 145 8.19 1.25 9.18
CA ILE A 145 6.99 0.86 8.44
C ILE A 145 6.55 -0.56 8.84
N GLN A 146 7.50 -1.47 9.09
CA GLN A 146 7.19 -2.82 9.54
C GLN A 146 6.48 -2.84 10.90
N LYS A 147 6.87 -1.95 11.80
CA LYS A 147 6.29 -1.81 13.14
C LYS A 147 4.93 -1.10 13.15
N LEU A 148 4.54 -0.43 12.04
CA LEU A 148 3.20 0.15 11.92
C LEU A 148 2.12 -0.93 12.01
N PRO A 149 1.04 -0.73 12.79
CA PRO A 149 -0.14 -1.58 12.70
C PRO A 149 -0.69 -1.61 11.28
N TYR A 150 -1.23 -2.75 10.86
CA TYR A 150 -1.68 -3.00 9.49
C TYR A 150 -2.58 -1.88 8.93
N ASP A 151 -3.58 -1.45 9.72
CA ASP A 151 -4.58 -0.47 9.27
C ASP A 151 -3.99 0.94 9.02
N TYR A 152 -2.89 1.29 9.69
CA TYR A 152 -2.14 2.51 9.44
C TYR A 152 -1.14 2.33 8.32
N ARG A 153 -0.45 1.18 8.29
CA ARG A 153 0.53 0.84 7.27
C ARG A 153 -0.07 0.83 5.87
N VAL A 154 -1.21 0.17 5.67
CA VAL A 154 -1.85 0.11 4.36
C VAL A 154 -2.29 1.48 3.87
N VAL A 155 -2.79 2.34 4.76
CA VAL A 155 -3.13 3.72 4.41
C VAL A 155 -1.87 4.51 4.04
N PHE A 156 -0.79 4.38 4.81
CA PHE A 156 0.47 5.05 4.53
C PHE A 156 1.06 4.61 3.17
N VAL A 157 1.08 3.30 2.91
CA VAL A 157 1.59 2.77 1.63
C VAL A 157 0.76 3.32 0.46
N LEU A 158 -0.57 3.28 0.51
CA LEU A 158 -1.44 3.78 -0.57
C LEU A 158 -1.27 5.29 -0.79
N ARG A 159 -1.13 6.07 0.28
CA ARG A 159 -1.11 7.54 0.21
C ARG A 159 0.28 8.12 -0.07
N ASP A 160 1.28 7.70 0.70
CA ASP A 160 2.60 8.34 0.70
C ASP A 160 3.59 7.62 -0.21
N ILE A 161 3.43 6.32 -0.43
CA ILE A 161 4.31 5.55 -1.31
C ILE A 161 3.72 5.44 -2.72
N GLU A 162 2.45 5.05 -2.84
CA GLU A 162 1.81 4.85 -4.15
C GLU A 162 1.13 6.13 -4.69
N GLY A 163 1.08 7.21 -3.91
CA GLY A 163 0.62 8.52 -4.34
C GLY A 163 -0.88 8.64 -4.63
N LEU A 164 -1.71 7.71 -4.15
CA LEU A 164 -3.15 7.75 -4.38
C LEU A 164 -3.81 8.88 -3.58
N SER A 165 -4.93 9.41 -4.08
CA SER A 165 -5.73 10.40 -3.36
C SER A 165 -6.42 9.79 -2.13
N ALA A 166 -6.88 10.62 -1.19
CA ALA A 166 -7.62 10.14 -0.03
C ALA A 166 -8.94 9.45 -0.42
N GLU A 167 -9.56 9.92 -1.49
CA GLU A 167 -10.76 9.36 -2.08
C GLU A 167 -10.51 7.99 -2.70
N GLU A 168 -9.41 7.83 -3.45
CA GLU A 168 -9.01 6.54 -4.05
C GLU A 168 -8.67 5.52 -2.95
N ALA A 169 -7.84 5.91 -1.97
CA ALA A 169 -7.52 5.08 -0.82
C ALA A 169 -8.77 4.70 -0.01
N GLY A 170 -9.70 5.64 0.16
CA GLY A 170 -10.97 5.41 0.82
C GLY A 170 -11.83 4.36 0.09
N LYS A 171 -11.92 4.43 -1.24
CA LYS A 171 -12.61 3.44 -2.07
C LYS A 171 -11.99 2.05 -1.94
N ILE A 172 -10.64 1.95 -2.01
CA ILE A 172 -9.89 0.69 -1.87
C ILE A 172 -10.14 0.06 -0.50
N LEU A 173 -10.06 0.86 0.57
CA LEU A 173 -10.12 0.38 1.96
C LEU A 173 -11.54 0.31 2.51
N LYS A 174 -12.54 0.83 1.77
CA LYS A 174 -13.93 1.02 2.23
C LYS A 174 -13.99 1.90 3.49
N LEU A 175 -13.26 3.02 3.46
CA LEU A 175 -13.18 4.01 4.53
C LEU A 175 -13.68 5.37 4.04
N SER A 176 -14.19 6.17 4.96
CA SER A 176 -14.46 7.59 4.68
C SER A 176 -13.14 8.37 4.53
N VAL A 177 -13.18 9.45 3.77
CA VAL A 177 -12.00 10.33 3.58
C VAL A 177 -11.45 10.85 4.92
N PRO A 178 -12.27 11.30 5.88
CA PRO A 178 -11.78 11.67 7.22
C PRO A 178 -11.06 10.52 7.94
N ALA A 179 -11.56 9.28 7.81
CA ALA A 179 -10.91 8.13 8.42
C ALA A 179 -9.54 7.82 7.78
N VAL A 180 -9.42 7.98 6.45
CA VAL A 180 -8.13 7.85 5.75
C VAL A 180 -7.15 8.91 6.23
N LYS A 181 -7.58 10.20 6.28
CA LYS A 181 -6.74 11.31 6.76
C LYS A 181 -6.29 11.10 8.21
N SER A 182 -7.19 10.70 9.09
CA SER A 182 -6.87 10.41 10.50
C SER A 182 -5.85 9.28 10.65
N ARG A 183 -6.04 8.16 9.92
CA ARG A 183 -5.10 7.03 9.95
C ARG A 183 -3.74 7.42 9.37
N LEU A 184 -3.70 8.17 8.29
CA LEU A 184 -2.47 8.67 7.69
C LEU A 184 -1.69 9.56 8.67
N ARG A 185 -2.39 10.50 9.34
CA ARG A 185 -1.77 11.37 10.34
C ARG A 185 -1.10 10.54 11.45
N ARG A 186 -1.80 9.56 12.00
CA ARG A 186 -1.25 8.68 13.05
C ARG A 186 -0.06 7.85 12.54
N ALA A 187 -0.13 7.34 11.32
CA ALA A 187 0.99 6.64 10.70
C ALA A 187 2.24 7.53 10.60
N ARG A 188 2.07 8.78 10.15
CA ARG A 188 3.16 9.75 10.01
C ARG A 188 3.77 10.16 11.36
N VAL A 189 2.94 10.35 12.39
CA VAL A 189 3.42 10.62 13.76
C VAL A 189 4.29 9.48 14.26
N PHE A 190 3.79 8.26 14.17
CA PHE A 190 4.52 7.06 14.58
C PHE A 190 5.88 6.93 13.86
N LEU A 191 5.90 7.16 12.54
CA LEU A 191 7.13 7.09 11.76
C LEU A 191 8.12 8.20 12.14
N ARG A 192 7.62 9.44 12.35
CA ARG A 192 8.44 10.57 12.78
C ARG A 192 9.15 10.27 14.10
N GLU A 193 8.43 9.80 15.11
CA GLU A 193 8.99 9.48 16.42
C GLU A 193 10.14 8.48 16.32
N ARG A 194 10.02 7.51 15.41
CA ARG A 194 11.06 6.49 15.20
C ARG A 194 12.22 6.94 14.34
N LEU A 195 12.01 7.90 13.45
CA LEU A 195 13.04 8.45 12.57
C LEU A 195 13.76 9.65 13.20
N ASN A 196 13.18 10.29 14.21
CA ASN A 196 13.72 11.48 14.84
C ASN A 196 15.19 11.33 15.33
N PRO A 197 15.62 10.21 15.95
CA PRO A 197 17.01 10.03 16.33
C PRO A 197 18.00 10.06 15.16
N TYR A 198 17.56 9.71 13.96
CA TYR A 198 18.38 9.68 12.74
C TYR A 198 18.35 10.98 11.93
N MET A 199 17.39 11.88 12.23
CA MET A 199 17.26 13.18 11.56
C MET A 199 17.93 14.31 12.36
N THR A 200 18.31 14.07 13.60
CA THR A 200 18.93 15.05 14.51
C THR A 200 20.42 14.77 14.76
N ALA A 201 20.95 13.70 14.19
CA ALA A 201 22.37 13.37 14.16
C ALA A 201 23.04 13.94 12.89
#